data_f0f1724f70107194fb32a0bebde90714
#
_entry.id   f0f1724f70107194fb32a0bebde90714
#
_cell.length_a   1.000
_cell.length_b   1.000
_cell.length_c   1.000
_cell.angle_alpha   90.00
_cell.angle_beta   90.00
_cell.angle_gamma   90.00
#
_symmetry.space_group_name_H-M   'P 1'
#
loop_
_entity.id
_entity.type
_entity.pdbx_description
1 polymer ?
#
loop_
_entity_poly.entity_id
_entity_poly.type
_entity_poly.pdbx_seq_one_letter_code
_entity_poly.pdbx_strand_id
1 'polypeptide(L)'
;MELTRRQMLLGSLAAAGGAVLAGCGAGGGSAAGGGAGTTAAAGFPVTIEGKLGTATVPQAPRRVASVGYTDHDAILALGVAPVAARYWYGAENTVVQPWASAAARALDAAPAVLTMSSIEPEKIAAQRPDLVVGVYSDLDAQNYPVVSAIAPTVGPAKGFHDYGAPWQEQTRLVGRALGRTDEADRLVGELEARFAAVRDANPQWAGKQVAVATRGADSLSVFASQDPRSRFFTSLGFVVPPRYDELAGQSFYAELSFEQYAELDHDLVVWDQLSFTPGGRATVERDPLLSRLPAMREGRAVFLEGGTELAFAWQTVLSLPAVLDAVVPALERAIPRA
;
A
#
# COMPACT_ATOMS: atom_id res chain seq x y z
N MET A 1 6.30 -6.54 54.14
CA MET A 1 6.69 -5.42 54.98
C MET A 1 6.18 -4.18 54.32
N GLU A 2 5.06 -3.89 54.74
CA GLU A 2 4.15 -2.77 54.83
C GLU A 2 4.88 -1.46 55.16
N LEU A 3 4.41 -0.38 54.65
CA LEU A 3 3.63 0.75 55.17
C LEU A 3 3.87 1.99 54.31
N THR A 4 2.89 2.48 53.72
CA THR A 4 1.75 3.37 54.02
C THR A 4 2.07 4.86 54.15
N ARG A 5 1.40 5.63 53.33
CA ARG A 5 0.50 6.76 53.59
C ARG A 5 1.03 8.12 54.02
N ARG A 6 0.42 9.08 53.36
CA ARG A 6 -0.27 10.32 53.88
C ARG A 6 0.63 11.52 54.12
N GLN A 7 0.23 12.59 53.64
CA GLN A 7 -0.79 13.59 53.72
C GLN A 7 -0.23 15.00 53.80
N MET A 8 -0.83 15.91 53.23
CA MET A 8 -1.54 17.15 53.61
C MET A 8 -0.64 18.40 53.52
N LEU A 9 -1.05 19.58 53.25
CA LEU A 9 -2.31 20.34 53.19
C LEU A 9 -2.02 21.72 52.54
N LEU A 10 -2.91 22.24 51.75
CA LEU A 10 -3.69 23.47 51.91
C LEU A 10 -3.04 24.80 52.29
N GLY A 11 -3.46 25.84 51.57
CA GLY A 11 -3.53 27.22 52.02
C GLY A 11 -3.29 28.21 50.88
N SER A 12 -4.17 28.81 50.34
CA SER A 12 -5.29 29.75 50.58
C SER A 12 -5.00 31.12 50.01
N LEU A 13 -5.91 31.56 49.13
CA LEU A 13 -6.58 32.86 48.96
C LEU A 13 -5.86 34.20 49.24
N ALA A 14 -6.00 35.11 48.24
CA ALA A 14 -6.70 36.43 48.25
C ALA A 14 -6.36 37.19 46.99
N ALA A 15 -7.17 37.62 46.16
CA ALA A 15 -8.33 38.46 46.00
C ALA A 15 -8.00 39.96 45.92
N ALA A 16 -8.67 40.60 44.96
CA ALA A 16 -8.94 42.03 44.78
C ALA A 16 -7.83 42.88 44.11
N GLY A 17 -8.07 43.68 43.14
CA GLY A 17 -9.21 44.36 42.55
C GLY A 17 -8.73 45.60 41.80
N GLY A 18 -9.38 45.90 40.72
CA GLY A 18 -9.70 47.30 40.46
C GLY A 18 -8.95 48.09 39.39
N ALA A 19 -9.75 48.49 38.43
CA ALA A 19 -9.88 49.80 37.82
C ALA A 19 -9.17 50.13 36.50
N VAL A 20 -9.99 50.32 35.53
CA VAL A 20 -9.98 51.05 34.27
C VAL A 20 -9.26 52.42 34.37
N LEU A 21 -8.46 52.74 33.33
CA LEU A 21 -8.44 54.12 32.77
C LEU A 21 -7.91 54.11 31.33
N ALA A 22 -8.69 54.69 30.46
CA ALA A 22 -8.38 55.01 29.08
C ALA A 22 -7.33 56.12 28.99
N GLY A 23 -6.43 56.03 28.00
CA GLY A 23 -5.50 57.09 27.66
C GLY A 23 -4.98 56.95 26.24
N CYS A 24 -5.54 57.75 25.32
CA CYS A 24 -4.98 58.00 24.00
C CYS A 24 -3.64 58.75 24.10
N GLY A 25 -2.62 58.28 23.35
CA GLY A 25 -1.39 59.02 23.15
C GLY A 25 -0.60 58.50 21.98
N ALA A 26 -0.53 59.29 20.90
CA ALA A 26 0.24 59.04 19.69
C ALA A 26 1.75 59.24 19.94
N GLY A 27 2.57 58.43 19.27
CA GLY A 27 4.00 58.75 19.10
C GLY A 27 4.90 57.53 18.94
N GLY A 28 5.25 57.22 17.73
CA GLY A 28 6.48 56.76 17.09
C GLY A 28 7.47 55.88 17.83
N GLY A 29 7.82 54.75 17.24
CA GLY A 29 8.99 53.99 17.62
C GLY A 29 8.98 52.57 17.05
N SER A 30 9.52 52.39 15.86
CA SER A 30 9.82 51.10 15.26
C SER A 30 10.68 50.24 16.15
N ALA A 31 10.20 49.04 16.48
CA ALA A 31 11.07 47.91 16.78
C ALA A 31 10.43 46.68 16.14
N ALA A 32 10.97 46.29 15.00
CA ALA A 32 10.65 45.07 14.28
C ALA A 32 11.15 43.90 15.10
N GLY A 33 10.27 43.31 15.89
CA GLY A 33 10.36 41.95 16.41
C GLY A 33 9.72 41.01 15.40
N GLY A 34 10.47 40.59 14.42
CA GLY A 34 10.04 39.57 13.49
C GLY A 34 9.88 38.23 14.19
N GLY A 35 8.69 37.99 14.75
CA GLY A 35 8.24 36.65 14.99
C GLY A 35 8.07 35.97 13.63
N ALA A 36 8.98 35.07 13.28
CA ALA A 36 8.78 34.14 12.17
C ALA A 36 7.53 33.32 12.46
N GLY A 37 6.37 33.87 12.10
CA GLY A 37 5.15 33.09 11.96
C GLY A 37 5.44 32.06 10.88
N THR A 38 5.67 30.82 11.28
CA THR A 38 5.55 29.67 10.42
C THR A 38 4.14 29.73 9.86
N THR A 39 3.99 30.26 8.65
CA THR A 39 2.76 30.07 7.86
C THR A 39 2.57 28.58 7.76
N ALA A 40 1.58 28.03 8.50
CA ALA A 40 1.15 26.65 8.35
C ALA A 40 0.88 26.46 6.86
N ALA A 41 1.57 25.48 6.23
CA ALA A 41 1.31 25.14 4.86
C ALA A 41 -0.16 24.78 4.77
N ALA A 42 -0.87 25.28 3.75
CA ALA A 42 -2.30 25.05 3.59
C ALA A 42 -2.59 23.53 3.69
N GLY A 43 -3.53 23.16 4.60
CA GLY A 43 -3.93 21.78 4.81
C GLY A 43 -3.30 21.03 6.00
N PHE A 44 -2.34 21.65 6.75
CA PHE A 44 -1.77 21.01 7.94
C PHE A 44 -2.19 21.75 9.22
N PRO A 45 -2.31 21.04 10.40
CA PRO A 45 -2.04 19.61 10.62
C PRO A 45 -3.06 18.68 9.96
N VAL A 46 -2.62 17.49 9.54
CA VAL A 46 -3.49 16.43 9.03
C VAL A 46 -3.53 15.28 10.04
N THR A 47 -4.73 14.80 10.34
CA THR A 47 -4.94 13.62 11.19
C THR A 47 -5.45 12.45 10.35
N ILE A 48 -4.79 11.31 10.46
CA ILE A 48 -5.10 10.10 9.69
C ILE A 48 -5.34 8.96 10.66
N GLU A 49 -6.54 8.40 10.64
CA GLU A 49 -6.88 7.20 11.39
C GLU A 49 -6.43 5.96 10.60
N GLY A 50 -5.63 5.12 11.23
CA GLY A 50 -5.23 3.80 10.74
C GLY A 50 -5.78 2.68 11.61
N LYS A 51 -5.51 1.44 11.20
CA LYS A 51 -5.91 0.23 11.94
C LYS A 51 -5.24 0.13 13.32
N LEU A 52 -4.00 0.64 13.45
CA LEU A 52 -3.16 0.50 14.64
C LEU A 52 -3.11 1.77 15.51
N GLY A 53 -3.64 2.88 15.02
CA GLY A 53 -3.62 4.15 15.73
C GLY A 53 -3.87 5.33 14.81
N THR A 54 -3.73 6.53 15.37
CA THR A 54 -3.94 7.79 14.67
C THR A 54 -2.61 8.52 14.50
N ALA A 55 -2.28 8.90 13.27
CA ALA A 55 -1.13 9.73 12.96
C ALA A 55 -1.57 11.19 12.83
N THR A 56 -0.90 12.12 13.53
CA THR A 56 -1.06 13.56 13.32
C THR A 56 0.22 14.10 12.69
N VAL A 57 0.13 14.53 11.44
CA VAL A 57 1.22 15.13 10.68
C VAL A 57 1.11 16.64 10.85
N PRO A 58 2.05 17.31 11.56
CA PRO A 58 1.88 18.70 11.96
C PRO A 58 2.13 19.70 10.83
N GLN A 59 2.91 19.32 9.83
CA GLN A 59 3.31 20.15 8.69
C GLN A 59 3.64 19.28 7.48
N ALA A 60 3.79 19.88 6.31
CA ALA A 60 4.19 19.18 5.10
C ALA A 60 5.53 18.43 5.30
N PRO A 61 5.54 17.10 5.18
CA PRO A 61 6.74 16.30 5.45
C PRO A 61 7.81 16.55 4.38
N ARG A 62 9.06 16.54 4.83
CA ARG A 62 10.25 16.70 3.97
C ARG A 62 11.13 15.48 3.93
N ARG A 63 11.01 14.62 4.93
CA ARG A 63 11.84 13.42 5.11
C ARG A 63 10.93 12.21 5.38
N VAL A 64 10.50 11.57 4.31
CA VAL A 64 9.53 10.46 4.38
C VAL A 64 10.26 9.14 4.32
N ALA A 65 10.08 8.29 5.32
CA ALA A 65 10.53 6.89 5.29
C ALA A 65 9.37 5.97 4.94
N SER A 66 9.56 5.06 3.99
CA SER A 66 8.61 4.01 3.64
C SER A 66 9.03 2.70 4.31
N VAL A 67 8.21 2.23 5.26
CA VAL A 67 8.38 0.92 5.92
C VAL A 67 7.42 -0.13 5.36
N GLY A 68 6.48 0.29 4.54
CA GLY A 68 5.65 -0.62 3.76
C GLY A 68 6.40 -1.22 2.58
N TYR A 69 5.93 -2.36 2.11
CA TYR A 69 6.57 -3.11 1.03
C TYR A 69 6.56 -2.39 -0.31
N THR A 70 5.50 -1.59 -0.58
CA THR A 70 5.28 -0.95 -1.89
C THR A 70 4.94 0.54 -1.80
N ASP A 71 4.79 1.09 -0.60
CA ASP A 71 4.29 2.46 -0.36
C ASP A 71 5.17 3.55 -0.97
N HIS A 72 6.47 3.26 -1.16
CA HIS A 72 7.41 4.19 -1.80
C HIS A 72 7.03 4.52 -3.24
N ASP A 73 6.31 3.64 -3.94
CA ASP A 73 5.78 3.95 -5.27
C ASP A 73 4.77 5.10 -5.23
N ALA A 74 3.84 5.08 -4.27
CA ALA A 74 2.88 6.17 -4.09
C ALA A 74 3.58 7.48 -3.67
N ILE A 75 4.60 7.40 -2.80
CA ILE A 75 5.41 8.55 -2.38
C ILE A 75 6.11 9.17 -3.59
N LEU A 76 6.76 8.36 -4.44
CA LEU A 76 7.42 8.80 -5.66
C LEU A 76 6.43 9.38 -6.68
N ALA A 77 5.29 8.71 -6.89
CA ALA A 77 4.24 9.18 -7.80
C ALA A 77 3.70 10.56 -7.40
N LEU A 78 3.64 10.82 -6.10
CA LEU A 78 3.21 12.09 -5.52
C LEU A 78 4.33 13.14 -5.47
N GLY A 79 5.47 12.92 -6.12
CA GLY A 79 6.53 13.91 -6.26
C GLY A 79 7.36 14.13 -4.99
N VAL A 80 7.52 13.11 -4.16
CA VAL A 80 8.35 13.14 -2.96
C VAL A 80 9.43 12.06 -3.05
N ALA A 81 10.69 12.43 -2.78
CA ALA A 81 11.79 11.48 -2.68
C ALA A 81 11.81 10.84 -1.27
N PRO A 82 11.59 9.53 -1.12
CA PRO A 82 11.72 8.89 0.19
C PRO A 82 13.18 8.88 0.64
N VAL A 83 13.42 9.08 1.94
CA VAL A 83 14.78 8.99 2.54
C VAL A 83 15.18 7.56 2.85
N ALA A 84 14.20 6.68 3.01
CA ALA A 84 14.37 5.24 3.15
C ALA A 84 13.19 4.52 2.52
N ALA A 85 13.44 3.33 1.98
CA ALA A 85 12.40 2.44 1.47
C ALA A 85 12.73 1.00 1.84
N ARG A 86 11.68 0.23 2.14
CA ARG A 86 11.84 -1.17 2.49
C ARG A 86 11.96 -2.01 1.23
N TYR A 87 13.00 -2.85 1.20
CA TYR A 87 13.13 -3.91 0.20
C TYR A 87 12.08 -4.99 0.45
N TRP A 88 11.46 -5.47 -0.59
CA TRP A 88 10.53 -6.59 -0.52
C TRP A 88 11.10 -7.81 -1.24
N TYR A 89 11.01 -7.88 -2.59
CA TYR A 89 11.65 -8.92 -3.39
C TYR A 89 11.96 -8.39 -4.81
N GLY A 90 12.60 -9.23 -5.63
CA GLY A 90 13.14 -8.83 -6.91
C GLY A 90 14.66 -8.84 -6.88
N ALA A 91 15.32 -7.95 -7.63
CA ALA A 91 16.78 -7.82 -7.60
C ALA A 91 17.24 -7.35 -6.21
N GLU A 92 18.23 -8.04 -5.65
CA GLU A 92 18.69 -7.82 -4.28
C GLU A 92 19.02 -6.35 -4.02
N ASN A 93 18.56 -5.85 -2.88
CA ASN A 93 18.72 -4.46 -2.44
C ASN A 93 18.15 -3.40 -3.39
N THR A 94 17.28 -3.77 -4.33
CA THR A 94 16.62 -2.84 -5.24
C THR A 94 15.24 -2.47 -4.70
N VAL A 95 15.07 -1.24 -4.23
CA VAL A 95 13.78 -0.72 -3.74
C VAL A 95 13.04 0.09 -4.80
N VAL A 96 13.76 0.75 -5.73
CA VAL A 96 13.15 1.45 -6.86
C VAL A 96 13.07 0.50 -8.06
N GLN A 97 11.88 0.03 -8.33
CA GLN A 97 11.64 -0.91 -9.42
C GLN A 97 11.60 -0.23 -10.81
N PRO A 98 11.71 -0.98 -11.92
CA PRO A 98 11.79 -0.40 -13.27
C PRO A 98 10.66 0.59 -13.60
N TRP A 99 9.43 0.29 -13.22
CA TRP A 99 8.26 1.16 -13.46
C TRP A 99 8.31 2.48 -12.67
N ALA A 100 8.99 2.52 -11.52
CA ALA A 100 9.15 3.71 -10.67
C ALA A 100 10.41 4.52 -11.02
N SER A 101 11.30 3.99 -11.89
CA SER A 101 12.60 4.59 -12.17
C SER A 101 12.53 6.00 -12.77
N ALA A 102 11.51 6.29 -13.58
CA ALA A 102 11.33 7.63 -14.15
C ALA A 102 10.99 8.65 -13.06
N ALA A 103 10.05 8.33 -12.17
CA ALA A 103 9.66 9.16 -11.04
C ALA A 103 10.84 9.37 -10.08
N ALA A 104 11.57 8.31 -9.75
CA ALA A 104 12.73 8.39 -8.88
C ALA A 104 13.83 9.28 -9.46
N ARG A 105 14.16 9.15 -10.75
CA ARG A 105 15.15 10.01 -11.42
C ARG A 105 14.73 11.49 -11.45
N ALA A 106 13.45 11.76 -11.69
CA ALA A 106 12.94 13.13 -11.71
C ALA A 106 13.08 13.84 -10.35
N LEU A 107 13.18 13.07 -9.26
CA LEU A 107 13.31 13.54 -7.88
C LEU A 107 14.72 13.39 -7.32
N ASP A 108 15.66 12.87 -8.09
CA ASP A 108 17.00 12.48 -7.61
C ASP A 108 16.92 11.58 -6.36
N ALA A 109 15.92 10.67 -6.35
CA ALA A 109 15.62 9.84 -5.20
C ALA A 109 16.62 8.67 -5.08
N ALA A 110 17.29 8.60 -3.94
CA ALA A 110 18.22 7.52 -3.58
C ALA A 110 17.95 7.07 -2.13
N PRO A 111 16.84 6.37 -1.88
CA PRO A 111 16.47 5.97 -0.53
C PRO A 111 17.45 4.94 0.06
N ALA A 112 17.71 5.07 1.37
CA ALA A 112 18.40 4.04 2.12
C ALA A 112 17.54 2.76 2.13
N VAL A 113 18.17 1.60 1.91
CA VAL A 113 17.48 0.31 1.86
C VAL A 113 17.24 -0.22 3.27
N LEU A 114 15.98 -0.45 3.60
CA LEU A 114 15.55 -1.20 4.80
C LEU A 114 15.32 -2.67 4.41
N THR A 115 15.61 -3.61 5.32
CA THR A 115 15.50 -5.04 4.99
C THR A 115 14.04 -5.51 4.97
N MET A 116 13.78 -6.61 4.27
CA MET A 116 12.47 -7.24 4.20
C MET A 116 12.08 -7.94 5.51
N SER A 117 13.05 -8.59 6.16
CA SER A 117 12.80 -9.57 7.22
C SER A 117 12.22 -8.99 8.51
N SER A 118 12.42 -7.69 8.75
CA SER A 118 11.93 -7.02 9.96
C SER A 118 11.87 -5.51 9.79
N ILE A 119 11.05 -4.87 10.60
CA ILE A 119 11.10 -3.42 10.79
C ILE A 119 12.33 -3.10 11.64
N GLU A 120 13.18 -2.18 11.18
CA GLU A 120 14.47 -1.82 11.80
C GLU A 120 14.42 -0.38 12.34
N PRO A 121 13.89 -0.17 13.57
CA PRO A 121 13.66 1.17 14.12
C PRO A 121 14.93 2.03 14.15
N GLU A 122 16.08 1.44 14.43
CA GLU A 122 17.36 2.16 14.49
C GLU A 122 17.78 2.69 13.10
N LYS A 123 17.59 1.88 12.06
CA LYS A 123 17.88 2.31 10.67
C LYS A 123 16.89 3.39 10.21
N ILE A 124 15.61 3.28 10.60
CA ILE A 124 14.60 4.29 10.33
C ILE A 124 14.98 5.61 11.03
N ALA A 125 15.28 5.57 12.33
CA ALA A 125 15.67 6.74 13.12
C ALA A 125 16.94 7.41 12.59
N ALA A 126 17.92 6.63 12.10
CA ALA A 126 19.14 7.14 11.50
C ALA A 126 18.86 8.03 10.27
N GLN A 127 17.75 7.80 9.57
CA GLN A 127 17.32 8.65 8.46
C GLN A 127 16.63 9.94 8.89
N ARG A 128 16.34 10.12 10.19
CA ARG A 128 15.68 11.31 10.77
C ARG A 128 14.42 11.68 9.98
N PRO A 129 13.46 10.76 9.81
CA PRO A 129 12.22 11.05 9.11
C PRO A 129 11.35 12.01 9.93
N ASP A 130 10.54 12.79 9.25
CA ASP A 130 9.45 13.59 9.83
C ASP A 130 8.07 12.98 9.53
N LEU A 131 8.04 11.92 8.72
CA LEU A 131 6.90 11.04 8.48
C LEU A 131 7.37 9.62 8.17
N VAL A 132 6.69 8.63 8.74
CA VAL A 132 6.82 7.23 8.34
C VAL A 132 5.53 6.76 7.70
N VAL A 133 5.64 6.07 6.55
CA VAL A 133 4.53 5.47 5.82
C VAL A 133 4.69 3.95 5.82
N GLY A 134 3.66 3.25 6.29
CA GLY A 134 3.60 1.80 6.38
C GLY A 134 2.16 1.30 6.14
N VAL A 135 1.54 1.73 5.03
CA VAL A 135 0.15 1.41 4.69
C VAL A 135 0.01 -0.05 4.24
N TYR A 136 0.92 -0.52 3.38
CA TYR A 136 1.00 -1.91 2.94
C TYR A 136 2.19 -2.59 3.61
N SER A 137 2.04 -2.92 4.89
CA SER A 137 3.14 -3.37 5.74
C SER A 137 2.70 -4.46 6.72
N ASP A 138 3.70 -5.06 7.37
CA ASP A 138 3.55 -5.93 8.54
C ASP A 138 3.64 -5.15 9.87
N LEU A 139 3.29 -3.86 9.86
CA LEU A 139 3.10 -3.12 11.09
C LEU A 139 1.98 -3.75 11.92
N ASP A 140 2.26 -3.99 13.19
CA ASP A 140 1.36 -4.62 14.15
C ASP A 140 1.30 -3.84 15.49
N ALA A 141 0.54 -4.33 16.43
CA ALA A 141 0.38 -3.71 17.74
C ALA A 141 1.70 -3.65 18.57
N GLN A 142 2.70 -4.44 18.20
CA GLN A 142 3.99 -4.48 18.90
C GLN A 142 4.98 -3.48 18.33
N ASN A 143 5.11 -3.43 17.01
CA ASN A 143 6.13 -2.60 16.34
C ASN A 143 5.63 -1.19 15.99
N TYR A 144 4.31 -0.99 15.75
CA TYR A 144 3.75 0.33 15.44
C TYR A 144 4.06 1.41 16.49
N PRO A 145 3.93 1.18 17.82
CA PRO A 145 4.29 2.17 18.83
C PRO A 145 5.77 2.55 18.80
N VAL A 146 6.65 1.59 18.48
CA VAL A 146 8.10 1.83 18.42
C VAL A 146 8.44 2.74 17.25
N VAL A 147 7.86 2.46 16.07
CA VAL A 147 8.05 3.29 14.88
C VAL A 147 7.42 4.67 15.05
N SER A 148 6.23 4.74 15.66
CA SER A 148 5.52 6.01 15.91
C SER A 148 6.23 6.90 16.95
N ALA A 149 7.11 6.35 17.77
CA ALA A 149 7.96 7.14 18.65
C ALA A 149 9.11 7.87 17.90
N ILE A 150 9.43 7.45 16.69
CA ILE A 150 10.45 8.11 15.83
C ILE A 150 9.85 9.32 15.11
N ALA A 151 8.69 9.13 14.49
CA ALA A 151 7.96 10.17 13.75
C ALA A 151 6.48 9.78 13.60
N PRO A 152 5.56 10.72 13.27
CA PRO A 152 4.20 10.38 12.90
C PRO A 152 4.18 9.24 11.88
N THR A 153 3.41 8.18 12.18
CA THR A 153 3.40 6.96 11.37
C THR A 153 2.01 6.66 10.85
N VAL A 154 1.87 6.68 9.53
CA VAL A 154 0.66 6.25 8.84
C VAL A 154 0.74 4.74 8.62
N GLY A 155 -0.03 4.00 9.39
CA GLY A 155 -0.10 2.54 9.33
C GLY A 155 -1.16 2.02 8.37
N PRO A 156 -1.45 0.69 8.42
CA PRO A 156 -2.45 0.05 7.57
C PRO A 156 -3.83 0.70 7.66
N ALA A 157 -4.52 0.73 6.53
CA ALA A 157 -5.84 1.35 6.41
C ALA A 157 -6.88 0.66 7.30
N LYS A 158 -7.73 1.45 7.95
CA LYS A 158 -8.85 0.96 8.76
C LYS A 158 -9.95 0.38 7.85
N GLY A 159 -10.59 -0.70 8.30
CA GLY A 159 -11.73 -1.30 7.59
C GLY A 159 -11.35 -2.36 6.55
N PHE A 160 -10.07 -2.70 6.43
CA PHE A 160 -9.60 -3.76 5.55
C PHE A 160 -8.90 -4.88 6.33
N HIS A 161 -8.87 -6.09 5.77
CA HIS A 161 -7.98 -7.14 6.26
C HIS A 161 -6.51 -6.74 6.07
N ASP A 162 -5.60 -7.48 6.68
CA ASP A 162 -4.17 -7.26 6.46
C ASP A 162 -3.85 -7.42 4.97
N TYR A 163 -3.08 -6.49 4.43
CA TYR A 163 -2.76 -6.38 3.00
C TYR A 163 -3.95 -6.18 2.05
N GLY A 164 -5.19 -6.04 2.58
CA GLY A 164 -6.42 -5.99 1.80
C GLY A 164 -6.84 -4.57 1.35
N ALA A 165 -6.14 -3.51 1.71
CA ALA A 165 -6.48 -2.17 1.24
C ALA A 165 -6.24 -2.04 -0.28
N PRO A 166 -7.21 -1.54 -1.07
CA PRO A 166 -7.02 -1.34 -2.50
C PRO A 166 -5.98 -0.25 -2.78
N TRP A 167 -5.30 -0.33 -3.90
CA TRP A 167 -4.26 0.64 -4.31
C TRP A 167 -4.76 2.10 -4.31
N GLN A 168 -6.05 2.31 -4.61
CA GLN A 168 -6.68 3.63 -4.54
C GLN A 168 -6.62 4.21 -3.13
N GLU A 169 -7.04 3.42 -2.14
CA GLU A 169 -7.03 3.85 -0.75
C GLU A 169 -5.60 4.04 -0.24
N GLN A 170 -4.68 3.14 -0.60
CA GLN A 170 -3.26 3.29 -0.28
C GLN A 170 -2.71 4.61 -0.83
N THR A 171 -2.94 4.91 -2.12
CA THR A 171 -2.47 6.14 -2.77
C THR A 171 -3.08 7.38 -2.11
N ARG A 172 -4.39 7.37 -1.80
CA ARG A 172 -5.07 8.48 -1.14
C ARG A 172 -4.59 8.70 0.29
N LEU A 173 -4.34 7.62 1.05
CA LEU A 173 -3.77 7.73 2.41
C LEU A 173 -2.41 8.40 2.39
N VAL A 174 -1.53 7.96 1.49
CA VAL A 174 -0.21 8.58 1.30
C VAL A 174 -0.37 10.03 0.85
N GLY A 175 -1.28 10.33 -0.08
CA GLY A 175 -1.57 11.69 -0.55
C GLY A 175 -2.00 12.62 0.57
N ARG A 176 -2.91 12.18 1.44
CA ARG A 176 -3.33 12.96 2.62
C ARG A 176 -2.15 13.22 3.55
N ALA A 177 -1.34 12.20 3.84
CA ALA A 177 -0.18 12.32 4.72
C ALA A 177 0.86 13.31 4.18
N LEU A 178 1.01 13.40 2.87
CA LEU A 178 1.94 14.30 2.19
C LEU A 178 1.34 15.70 1.92
N GLY A 179 0.05 15.93 2.21
CA GLY A 179 -0.66 17.16 1.81
C GLY A 179 -0.84 17.28 0.29
N ARG A 180 -0.95 16.15 -0.41
CA ARG A 180 -1.07 16.02 -1.87
C ARG A 180 -2.37 15.32 -2.27
N THR A 181 -3.47 15.65 -1.59
CA THR A 181 -4.76 14.97 -1.77
C THR A 181 -5.27 15.08 -3.20
N ASP A 182 -5.28 16.30 -3.79
CA ASP A 182 -5.77 16.53 -5.15
C ASP A 182 -4.94 15.77 -6.18
N GLU A 183 -3.62 15.69 -5.99
CA GLU A 183 -2.72 14.95 -6.86
C GLU A 183 -2.95 13.43 -6.74
N ALA A 184 -3.17 12.92 -5.52
CA ALA A 184 -3.51 11.53 -5.31
C ALA A 184 -4.83 11.15 -5.98
N ASP A 185 -5.87 12.00 -5.85
CA ASP A 185 -7.15 11.79 -6.50
C ASP A 185 -7.05 11.84 -8.03
N ARG A 186 -6.23 12.73 -8.58
CA ARG A 186 -5.95 12.80 -10.02
C ARG A 186 -5.29 11.52 -10.51
N LEU A 187 -4.22 11.05 -9.85
CA LEU A 187 -3.51 9.81 -10.21
C LEU A 187 -4.43 8.58 -10.13
N VAL A 188 -5.23 8.51 -9.09
CA VAL A 188 -6.21 7.43 -8.93
C VAL A 188 -7.25 7.48 -10.05
N GLY A 189 -7.83 8.64 -10.33
CA GLY A 189 -8.84 8.81 -11.37
C GLY A 189 -8.31 8.47 -12.78
N GLU A 190 -7.08 8.86 -13.09
CA GLU A 190 -6.44 8.54 -14.38
C GLU A 190 -6.24 7.03 -14.57
N LEU A 191 -5.78 6.33 -13.54
CA LEU A 191 -5.60 4.88 -13.62
C LEU A 191 -6.95 4.14 -13.63
N GLU A 192 -7.93 4.58 -12.83
CA GLU A 192 -9.29 4.03 -12.87
C GLU A 192 -9.94 4.19 -14.25
N ALA A 193 -9.77 5.36 -14.90
CA ALA A 193 -10.23 5.59 -16.26
C ALA A 193 -9.57 4.62 -17.25
N ARG A 194 -8.29 4.31 -17.07
CA ARG A 194 -7.58 3.33 -17.88
C ARG A 194 -8.13 1.91 -17.70
N PHE A 195 -8.42 1.48 -16.46
CA PHE A 195 -9.09 0.20 -16.19
C PHE A 195 -10.49 0.16 -16.85
N ALA A 196 -11.25 1.25 -16.74
CA ALA A 196 -12.57 1.36 -17.35
C ALA A 196 -12.49 1.24 -18.89
N ALA A 197 -11.55 1.92 -19.53
CA ALA A 197 -11.37 1.84 -20.97
C ALA A 197 -11.04 0.41 -21.44
N VAL A 198 -10.19 -0.32 -20.69
CA VAL A 198 -9.87 -1.72 -21.00
C VAL A 198 -11.11 -2.61 -20.82
N ARG A 199 -11.84 -2.45 -19.71
CA ARG A 199 -13.07 -3.20 -19.44
C ARG A 199 -14.13 -2.96 -20.53
N ASP A 200 -14.35 -1.71 -20.91
CA ASP A 200 -15.36 -1.33 -21.89
C ASP A 200 -14.99 -1.82 -23.30
N ALA A 201 -13.67 -1.92 -23.58
CA ALA A 201 -13.17 -2.53 -24.80
C ALA A 201 -13.31 -4.05 -24.83
N ASN A 202 -13.53 -4.71 -23.67
CA ASN A 202 -13.56 -6.16 -23.53
C ASN A 202 -14.82 -6.65 -22.77
N PRO A 203 -16.03 -6.36 -23.28
CA PRO A 203 -17.29 -6.70 -22.60
C PRO A 203 -17.49 -8.21 -22.43
N GLN A 204 -16.78 -9.06 -23.21
CA GLN A 204 -16.81 -10.51 -23.09
C GLN A 204 -16.21 -11.04 -21.78
N TRP A 205 -15.46 -10.23 -21.02
CA TRP A 205 -14.91 -10.59 -19.73
C TRP A 205 -15.91 -10.42 -18.57
N ALA A 206 -16.97 -9.64 -18.81
CA ALA A 206 -17.95 -9.31 -17.79
C ALA A 206 -18.61 -10.58 -17.21
N GLY A 207 -18.48 -10.77 -15.89
CA GLY A 207 -19.05 -11.89 -15.17
C GLY A 207 -18.32 -13.23 -15.33
N LYS A 208 -17.26 -13.31 -16.15
CA LYS A 208 -16.43 -14.51 -16.22
C LYS A 208 -15.63 -14.71 -14.95
N GLN A 209 -15.55 -15.97 -14.51
CA GLN A 209 -14.85 -16.33 -13.29
C GLN A 209 -13.35 -16.44 -13.52
N VAL A 210 -12.57 -15.93 -12.56
CA VAL A 210 -11.11 -15.98 -12.58
C VAL A 210 -10.57 -16.61 -11.30
N ALA A 211 -9.63 -17.53 -11.46
CA ALA A 211 -8.75 -18.01 -10.41
C ALA A 211 -7.37 -17.37 -10.57
N VAL A 212 -6.92 -16.60 -9.57
CA VAL A 212 -5.52 -16.16 -9.49
C VAL A 212 -4.81 -17.10 -8.52
N ALA A 213 -3.93 -17.94 -9.04
CA ALA A 213 -3.39 -19.08 -8.33
C ALA A 213 -1.87 -19.09 -8.28
N THR A 214 -1.32 -19.73 -7.26
CA THR A 214 0.10 -20.04 -7.14
C THR A 214 0.29 -21.54 -6.94
N ARG A 215 1.45 -22.05 -7.36
CA ARG A 215 1.85 -23.43 -7.11
C ARG A 215 3.10 -23.46 -6.25
N GLY A 216 2.94 -23.87 -4.99
CA GLY A 216 4.05 -24.15 -4.08
C GLY A 216 4.69 -25.51 -4.37
N ALA A 217 5.61 -25.95 -3.50
CA ALA A 217 6.19 -27.30 -3.60
C ALA A 217 5.15 -28.39 -3.36
N ASP A 218 4.34 -28.23 -2.30
CA ASP A 218 3.46 -29.26 -1.79
C ASP A 218 1.97 -28.84 -1.75
N SER A 219 1.64 -27.62 -2.14
CA SER A 219 0.28 -27.09 -2.13
C SER A 219 0.02 -26.16 -3.31
N LEU A 220 -1.26 -25.87 -3.51
CA LEU A 220 -1.75 -24.80 -4.38
C LEU A 220 -2.30 -23.68 -3.49
N SER A 221 -2.30 -22.47 -3.97
CA SER A 221 -3.02 -21.38 -3.31
C SER A 221 -3.80 -20.58 -4.32
N VAL A 222 -4.92 -19.99 -3.87
CA VAL A 222 -5.75 -19.13 -4.67
C VAL A 222 -6.07 -17.87 -3.88
N PHE A 223 -6.01 -16.70 -4.53
CA PHE A 223 -6.24 -15.43 -3.87
C PHE A 223 -7.73 -15.13 -3.73
N ALA A 224 -8.13 -14.69 -2.53
CA ALA A 224 -9.48 -14.27 -2.19
C ALA A 224 -9.85 -12.93 -2.87
N SER A 225 -11.15 -12.59 -2.89
CA SER A 225 -11.66 -11.44 -3.63
C SER A 225 -11.07 -10.09 -3.18
N GLN A 226 -10.69 -9.98 -1.90
CA GLN A 226 -10.11 -8.76 -1.35
C GLN A 226 -8.60 -8.63 -1.51
N ASP A 227 -7.92 -9.67 -2.01
CA ASP A 227 -6.50 -9.54 -2.37
C ASP A 227 -6.33 -8.55 -3.54
N PRO A 228 -5.33 -7.67 -3.51
CA PRO A 228 -5.09 -6.71 -4.59
C PRO A 228 -4.95 -7.35 -5.98
N ARG A 229 -4.38 -8.55 -6.06
CA ARG A 229 -4.20 -9.30 -7.32
C ARG A 229 -5.54 -9.75 -7.91
N SER A 230 -6.44 -10.23 -7.06
CA SER A 230 -7.82 -10.56 -7.46
C SER A 230 -8.60 -9.32 -7.88
N ARG A 231 -8.40 -8.20 -7.16
CA ARG A 231 -9.04 -6.91 -7.51
C ARG A 231 -8.59 -6.35 -8.84
N PHE A 232 -7.38 -6.63 -9.30
CA PHE A 232 -6.95 -6.28 -10.66
C PHE A 232 -7.94 -6.84 -11.69
N PHE A 233 -8.27 -8.11 -11.60
CA PHE A 233 -9.18 -8.77 -12.53
C PHE A 233 -10.63 -8.32 -12.35
N THR A 234 -11.08 -8.10 -11.12
CA THR A 234 -12.45 -7.59 -10.91
C THR A 234 -12.62 -6.17 -11.44
N SER A 235 -11.57 -5.34 -11.44
CA SER A 235 -11.57 -4.03 -12.08
C SER A 235 -11.71 -4.11 -13.60
N LEU A 236 -11.36 -5.25 -14.21
CA LEU A 236 -11.54 -5.55 -15.64
C LEU A 236 -12.88 -6.24 -15.98
N GLY A 237 -13.74 -6.48 -14.96
CA GLY A 237 -15.07 -7.07 -15.14
C GLY A 237 -15.17 -8.56 -14.82
N PHE A 238 -14.07 -9.23 -14.47
CA PHE A 238 -14.10 -10.61 -14.01
C PHE A 238 -14.73 -10.73 -12.61
N VAL A 239 -15.07 -11.94 -12.23
CA VAL A 239 -15.62 -12.27 -10.90
C VAL A 239 -14.73 -13.32 -10.24
N VAL A 240 -14.34 -13.07 -8.99
CA VAL A 240 -13.68 -14.07 -8.16
C VAL A 240 -14.75 -14.98 -7.57
N PRO A 241 -14.63 -16.32 -7.68
CA PRO A 241 -15.60 -17.23 -7.09
C PRO A 241 -15.76 -17.01 -5.59
N PRO A 242 -16.99 -16.85 -5.05
CA PRO A 242 -17.22 -16.66 -3.60
C PRO A 242 -16.63 -17.80 -2.75
N ARG A 243 -16.48 -18.96 -3.33
CA ARG A 243 -15.85 -20.13 -2.70
C ARG A 243 -14.44 -19.83 -2.18
N TYR A 244 -13.71 -18.94 -2.84
CA TYR A 244 -12.35 -18.59 -2.40
C TYR A 244 -12.36 -17.76 -1.11
N ASP A 245 -13.34 -16.89 -0.95
CA ASP A 245 -13.51 -16.14 0.30
C ASP A 245 -13.94 -17.05 1.45
N GLU A 246 -14.82 -18.03 1.18
CA GLU A 246 -15.21 -19.04 2.18
C GLU A 246 -14.01 -19.87 2.66
N LEU A 247 -13.16 -20.30 1.73
CA LEU A 247 -11.96 -21.10 2.04
C LEU A 247 -10.89 -20.26 2.75
N ALA A 248 -10.70 -19.00 2.34
CA ALA A 248 -9.70 -18.10 2.91
C ALA A 248 -10.08 -17.59 4.32
N GLY A 249 -11.38 -17.44 4.63
CA GLY A 249 -11.85 -16.92 5.90
C GLY A 249 -11.34 -15.50 6.15
N GLN A 250 -10.41 -15.32 7.09
CA GLN A 250 -9.81 -14.02 7.39
C GLN A 250 -8.48 -13.78 6.65
N SER A 251 -8.01 -14.76 5.88
CA SER A 251 -6.79 -14.63 5.07
C SER A 251 -7.07 -13.98 3.72
N PHE A 252 -6.06 -13.45 3.08
CA PHE A 252 -6.12 -12.93 1.72
C PHE A 252 -5.99 -14.03 0.64
N TYR A 253 -5.73 -15.28 1.05
CA TYR A 253 -5.64 -16.45 0.17
C TYR A 253 -6.16 -17.70 0.87
N ALA A 254 -6.56 -18.69 0.07
CA ALA A 254 -6.87 -20.03 0.51
C ALA A 254 -5.77 -21.00 0.05
N GLU A 255 -5.34 -21.89 0.93
CA GLU A 255 -4.48 -23.00 0.60
C GLU A 255 -5.33 -24.20 0.16
N LEU A 256 -4.94 -24.82 -0.94
CA LEU A 256 -5.60 -25.99 -1.54
C LEU A 256 -4.62 -27.15 -1.58
N SER A 257 -5.08 -28.35 -1.24
CA SER A 257 -4.32 -29.57 -1.55
C SER A 257 -4.31 -29.82 -3.07
N PHE A 258 -3.35 -30.58 -3.57
CA PHE A 258 -3.34 -30.97 -4.98
C PHE A 258 -4.59 -31.75 -5.41
N GLU A 259 -5.27 -32.44 -4.49
CA GLU A 259 -6.53 -33.14 -4.75
C GLU A 259 -7.69 -32.17 -5.04
N GLN A 260 -7.58 -30.94 -4.56
CA GLN A 260 -8.56 -29.89 -4.79
C GLN A 260 -8.27 -29.04 -6.05
N TYR A 261 -7.38 -29.50 -6.93
CA TYR A 261 -6.97 -28.74 -8.12
C TYR A 261 -8.16 -28.31 -9.01
N ALA A 262 -9.25 -29.09 -8.99
CA ALA A 262 -10.46 -28.77 -9.74
C ALA A 262 -11.15 -27.45 -9.29
N GLU A 263 -10.89 -27.01 -8.07
CA GLU A 263 -11.35 -25.68 -7.60
C GLU A 263 -10.76 -24.51 -8.41
N LEU A 264 -9.71 -24.76 -9.22
CA LEU A 264 -9.09 -23.74 -10.09
C LEU A 264 -9.70 -23.69 -11.50
N ASP A 265 -10.62 -24.63 -11.85
CA ASP A 265 -11.19 -24.70 -13.20
C ASP A 265 -12.33 -23.72 -13.38
N HIS A 266 -11.99 -22.55 -13.89
CA HIS A 266 -12.92 -21.47 -14.18
C HIS A 266 -12.74 -20.95 -15.62
N ASP A 267 -13.44 -19.87 -15.98
CA ASP A 267 -13.29 -19.24 -17.31
C ASP A 267 -11.85 -18.82 -17.60
N LEU A 268 -11.11 -18.43 -16.56
CA LEU A 268 -9.71 -18.01 -16.63
C LEU A 268 -8.95 -18.52 -15.40
N VAL A 269 -7.77 -19.08 -15.61
CA VAL A 269 -6.78 -19.30 -14.55
C VAL A 269 -5.54 -18.45 -14.81
N VAL A 270 -5.08 -17.72 -13.79
CA VAL A 270 -3.88 -16.88 -13.85
C VAL A 270 -2.87 -17.46 -12.87
N TRP A 271 -1.73 -17.87 -13.39
CA TRP A 271 -0.63 -18.40 -12.60
C TRP A 271 0.33 -17.26 -12.24
N ASP A 272 0.41 -16.95 -10.96
CA ASP A 272 1.27 -15.92 -10.38
C ASP A 272 2.37 -16.55 -9.52
N GLN A 273 3.38 -15.74 -9.14
CA GLN A 273 4.48 -16.14 -8.28
C GLN A 273 5.29 -17.34 -8.81
N LEU A 274 5.39 -17.47 -10.12
CA LEU A 274 6.11 -18.55 -10.79
C LEU A 274 7.60 -18.55 -10.48
N SER A 275 8.18 -17.41 -10.12
CA SER A 275 9.57 -17.32 -9.64
C SER A 275 9.80 -18.06 -8.31
N PHE A 276 8.75 -18.26 -7.50
CA PHE A 276 8.78 -19.04 -6.26
C PHE A 276 8.36 -20.50 -6.47
N THR A 277 7.79 -20.83 -7.63
CA THR A 277 7.46 -22.21 -8.00
C THR A 277 8.74 -22.95 -8.39
N PRO A 278 9.12 -24.05 -7.73
CA PRO A 278 10.26 -24.86 -8.15
C PRO A 278 10.14 -25.31 -9.60
N GLY A 279 11.04 -24.87 -10.48
CA GLY A 279 10.97 -25.14 -11.92
C GLY A 279 10.01 -24.22 -12.70
N GLY A 280 9.41 -23.22 -12.05
CA GLY A 280 8.62 -22.16 -12.66
C GLY A 280 7.39 -22.66 -13.44
N ARG A 281 7.03 -21.91 -14.48
CA ARG A 281 5.93 -22.22 -15.39
C ARG A 281 5.95 -23.67 -15.91
N ALA A 282 7.13 -24.19 -16.27
CA ALA A 282 7.25 -25.53 -16.81
C ALA A 282 6.76 -26.61 -15.83
N THR A 283 6.86 -26.37 -14.52
CA THR A 283 6.31 -27.28 -13.50
C THR A 283 4.79 -27.26 -13.50
N VAL A 284 4.17 -26.08 -13.60
CA VAL A 284 2.71 -25.96 -13.70
C VAL A 284 2.18 -26.65 -14.96
N GLU A 285 2.80 -26.40 -16.12
CA GLU A 285 2.36 -26.95 -17.41
C GLU A 285 2.50 -28.48 -17.50
N ARG A 286 3.52 -29.04 -16.82
CA ARG A 286 3.80 -30.49 -16.82
C ARG A 286 3.15 -31.24 -15.67
N ASP A 287 2.54 -30.54 -14.72
CA ASP A 287 1.88 -31.16 -13.59
C ASP A 287 0.74 -32.07 -14.07
N PRO A 288 0.71 -33.39 -13.69
CA PRO A 288 -0.26 -34.34 -14.21
C PRO A 288 -1.73 -34.01 -13.88
N LEU A 289 -1.97 -33.21 -12.82
CA LEU A 289 -3.31 -32.78 -12.43
C LEU A 289 -3.65 -31.46 -13.11
N LEU A 290 -2.79 -30.45 -12.98
CA LEU A 290 -3.04 -29.10 -13.50
C LEU A 290 -3.17 -29.09 -15.03
N SER A 291 -2.37 -29.90 -15.75
CA SER A 291 -2.47 -30.04 -17.20
C SER A 291 -3.79 -30.61 -17.70
N ARG A 292 -4.59 -31.25 -16.83
CA ARG A 292 -5.91 -31.79 -17.15
C ARG A 292 -7.04 -30.78 -16.99
N LEU A 293 -6.79 -29.65 -16.29
CA LEU A 293 -7.81 -28.61 -16.16
C LEU A 293 -8.30 -28.16 -17.53
N PRO A 294 -9.61 -28.10 -17.78
CA PRO A 294 -10.17 -27.53 -19.01
C PRO A 294 -9.60 -26.16 -19.35
N ALA A 295 -9.46 -25.27 -18.36
CA ALA A 295 -8.84 -23.97 -18.55
C ALA A 295 -7.41 -24.03 -19.12
N MET A 296 -6.60 -25.01 -18.70
CA MET A 296 -5.24 -25.21 -19.23
C MET A 296 -5.27 -25.77 -20.65
N ARG A 297 -6.12 -26.75 -20.91
CA ARG A 297 -6.20 -27.45 -22.20
C ARG A 297 -6.79 -26.59 -23.31
N GLU A 298 -7.67 -25.69 -22.96
CA GLU A 298 -8.39 -24.79 -23.89
C GLU A 298 -7.67 -23.45 -24.09
N GLY A 299 -6.47 -23.29 -23.47
CA GLY A 299 -5.68 -22.06 -23.61
C GLY A 299 -6.23 -20.87 -22.81
N ARG A 300 -7.08 -21.13 -21.80
CA ARG A 300 -7.65 -20.14 -20.90
C ARG A 300 -6.78 -19.95 -19.64
N ALA A 301 -5.46 -20.14 -19.79
CA ALA A 301 -4.47 -19.94 -18.76
C ALA A 301 -3.54 -18.79 -19.12
N VAL A 302 -3.25 -17.92 -18.17
CA VAL A 302 -2.28 -16.84 -18.28
C VAL A 302 -1.18 -17.05 -17.25
N PHE A 303 0.07 -16.91 -17.68
CA PHE A 303 1.25 -17.07 -16.82
C PHE A 303 1.93 -15.73 -16.65
N LEU A 304 2.08 -15.29 -15.42
CA LEU A 304 2.81 -14.07 -15.10
C LEU A 304 4.27 -14.44 -14.78
N GLU A 305 5.20 -13.88 -15.53
CA GLU A 305 6.62 -14.23 -15.43
C GLU A 305 7.49 -12.97 -15.46
N GLY A 306 8.66 -13.03 -14.81
CA GLY A 306 9.68 -12.01 -14.87
C GLY A 306 9.21 -10.62 -14.41
N GLY A 307 9.43 -9.60 -15.24
CA GLY A 307 9.07 -8.21 -14.90
C GLY A 307 7.56 -8.00 -14.73
N THR A 308 6.72 -8.77 -15.43
CA THR A 308 5.26 -8.71 -15.31
C THR A 308 4.79 -9.28 -13.97
N GLU A 309 5.31 -10.42 -13.56
CA GLU A 309 5.07 -11.02 -12.24
C GLU A 309 5.46 -10.04 -11.13
N LEU A 310 6.65 -9.47 -11.23
CA LEU A 310 7.14 -8.51 -10.26
C LEU A 310 6.24 -7.28 -10.16
N ALA A 311 5.89 -6.66 -11.29
CA ALA A 311 5.00 -5.49 -11.33
C ALA A 311 3.59 -5.82 -10.80
N PHE A 312 3.08 -7.01 -11.11
CA PHE A 312 1.79 -7.48 -10.65
C PHE A 312 1.74 -7.70 -9.14
N ALA A 313 2.82 -8.15 -8.53
CA ALA A 313 2.89 -8.29 -7.07
C ALA A 313 2.83 -6.94 -6.34
N TRP A 314 3.32 -5.85 -6.95
CA TRP A 314 3.35 -4.52 -6.33
C TRP A 314 1.98 -3.87 -6.18
N GLN A 315 1.09 -3.99 -7.18
CA GLN A 315 -0.27 -3.44 -7.16
C GLN A 315 -0.32 -1.96 -6.76
N THR A 316 0.54 -1.13 -7.36
CA THR A 316 0.64 0.30 -7.06
C THR A 316 0.19 1.18 -8.24
N VAL A 317 -0.03 2.46 -7.97
CA VAL A 317 -0.35 3.45 -9.00
C VAL A 317 0.73 3.55 -10.10
N LEU A 318 1.99 3.20 -9.78
CA LEU A 318 3.10 3.18 -10.76
C LEU A 318 3.25 1.83 -11.46
N SER A 319 3.02 0.70 -10.77
CA SER A 319 3.22 -0.62 -11.37
C SER A 319 2.06 -1.06 -12.26
N LEU A 320 0.82 -0.76 -11.87
CA LEU A 320 -0.38 -1.22 -12.57
C LEU A 320 -0.50 -0.79 -14.04
N PRO A 321 -0.04 0.40 -14.47
CA PRO A 321 0.05 0.72 -15.88
C PRO A 321 0.85 -0.29 -16.70
N ALA A 322 2.02 -0.70 -16.21
CA ALA A 322 2.87 -1.70 -16.89
C ALA A 322 2.22 -3.10 -16.88
N VAL A 323 1.52 -3.43 -15.79
CA VAL A 323 0.75 -4.69 -15.70
C VAL A 323 -0.36 -4.72 -16.74
N LEU A 324 -1.15 -3.64 -16.88
CA LEU A 324 -2.20 -3.55 -17.90
C LEU A 324 -1.62 -3.76 -19.31
N ASP A 325 -0.51 -3.10 -19.64
CA ASP A 325 0.14 -3.23 -20.95
C ASP A 325 0.58 -4.66 -21.27
N ALA A 326 1.07 -5.39 -20.25
CA ALA A 326 1.57 -6.74 -20.43
C ALA A 326 0.46 -7.81 -20.38
N VAL A 327 -0.51 -7.66 -19.47
CA VAL A 327 -1.51 -8.69 -19.17
C VAL A 327 -2.70 -8.63 -20.12
N VAL A 328 -3.18 -7.44 -20.51
CA VAL A 328 -4.36 -7.29 -21.38
C VAL A 328 -4.24 -8.09 -22.68
N PRO A 329 -3.12 -8.05 -23.45
CA PRO A 329 -3.00 -8.86 -24.66
C PRO A 329 -3.04 -10.38 -24.39
N ALA A 330 -2.60 -10.83 -23.21
CA ALA A 330 -2.69 -12.24 -22.82
C ALA A 330 -4.13 -12.64 -22.49
N LEU A 331 -4.88 -11.76 -21.83
CA LEU A 331 -6.31 -11.97 -21.55
C LEU A 331 -7.14 -12.01 -22.83
N GLU A 332 -6.87 -11.14 -23.80
CA GLU A 332 -7.55 -11.12 -25.11
C GLU A 332 -7.33 -12.41 -25.89
N ARG A 333 -6.14 -13.03 -25.76
CA ARG A 333 -5.88 -14.35 -26.35
C ARG A 333 -6.59 -15.48 -25.62
N ALA A 334 -6.61 -15.43 -24.28
CA ALA A 334 -7.22 -16.47 -23.44
C ALA A 334 -8.76 -16.44 -23.50
N ILE A 335 -9.35 -15.26 -23.62
CA ILE A 335 -10.79 -15.05 -23.74
C ILE A 335 -11.04 -14.05 -24.88
N PRO A 336 -11.05 -14.54 -26.14
CA PRO A 336 -11.23 -13.69 -27.30
C PRO A 336 -12.65 -13.13 -27.39
N ARG A 337 -12.81 -12.07 -28.16
CA ARG A 337 -14.13 -11.60 -28.59
C ARG A 337 -14.77 -12.67 -29.48
N ALA A 338 -16.06 -12.90 -29.29
CA ALA A 338 -16.85 -13.81 -30.12
C ALA A 338 -16.95 -13.32 -31.57
#